data_b95df2eb1a4aae445c3a8bfe43c43fc0
#
_entry.id   b95df2eb1a4aae445c3a8bfe43c43fc0
#
_cell.length_a   1.000
_cell.length_b   1.000
_cell.length_c   1.000
_cell.angle_alpha   90.00
_cell.angle_beta   90.00
_cell.angle_gamma   90.00
#
_symmetry.space_group_name_H-M   'P 1'
#
loop_
_entity.id
_entity.type
_entity.pdbx_description
1 polymer ?
#
loop_
_entity_poly.entity_id
_entity_poly.type
_entity_poly.pdbx_seq_one_letter_code
_entity_poly.pdbx_strand_id
1 'polypeptide(L)'
;MKNMKCKMKKVLKEWRWILLALFTICICSCKDDDNVETGAFDPSKPVAISDFTPKEGGAYQKLLIYGENFGTDVSKVKVKIGGKDAIVINVKSTYVYCFVPSGAFSGEIEITVVEGENAVTTTASTTFSYEKKMVVGTLCGYRNNRDDQGWR
;
A
#
# COMPACT_ATOMS: atom_id res chain seq x y z
N MET A 1 -68.55 -3.66 -19.74
CA MET A 1 -67.28 -2.89 -19.65
C MET A 1 -66.88 -2.44 -18.24
N LYS A 2 -67.62 -2.65 -17.15
CA LYS A 2 -67.27 -2.24 -15.78
C LYS A 2 -66.37 -3.27 -15.06
N ASN A 3 -66.33 -4.54 -15.39
CA ASN A 3 -65.60 -5.57 -14.69
C ASN A 3 -64.09 -5.62 -15.02
N MET A 4 -63.67 -5.11 -16.16
CA MET A 4 -62.28 -5.13 -16.61
C MET A 4 -61.44 -4.06 -15.91
N LYS A 5 -62.01 -2.87 -15.60
CA LYS A 5 -61.34 -1.80 -14.87
C LYS A 5 -61.10 -2.14 -13.39
N CYS A 6 -61.91 -3.00 -12.77
CA CYS A 6 -61.76 -3.40 -11.38
C CYS A 6 -60.63 -4.44 -11.21
N LYS A 7 -60.48 -5.37 -12.16
CA LYS A 7 -59.36 -6.35 -12.15
C LYS A 7 -58.02 -5.68 -12.35
N MET A 8 -57.94 -4.68 -13.24
CA MET A 8 -56.69 -3.96 -13.52
C MET A 8 -56.20 -3.15 -12.32
N LYS A 9 -57.09 -2.56 -11.53
CA LYS A 9 -56.74 -1.83 -10.31
C LYS A 9 -56.22 -2.74 -9.20
N LYS A 10 -56.69 -3.98 -9.08
CA LYS A 10 -56.16 -4.96 -8.12
C LYS A 10 -54.76 -5.41 -8.51
N VAL A 11 -54.52 -5.72 -9.77
CA VAL A 11 -53.22 -6.13 -10.27
C VAL A 11 -52.15 -5.04 -10.11
N LEU A 12 -52.51 -3.76 -10.36
CA LEU A 12 -51.61 -2.63 -10.15
C LEU A 12 -51.27 -2.41 -8.67
N LYS A 13 -52.23 -2.70 -7.76
CA LYS A 13 -52.01 -2.56 -6.33
C LYS A 13 -51.05 -3.61 -5.79
N GLU A 14 -51.18 -4.87 -6.25
CA GLU A 14 -50.29 -5.97 -5.91
C GLU A 14 -48.87 -5.73 -6.50
N TRP A 15 -48.77 -5.20 -7.71
CA TRP A 15 -47.47 -4.91 -8.34
C TRP A 15 -46.69 -3.81 -7.62
N ARG A 16 -47.42 -2.84 -7.02
CA ARG A 16 -46.76 -1.81 -6.17
C ARG A 16 -46.07 -2.42 -4.93
N TRP A 17 -46.67 -3.43 -4.33
CA TRP A 17 -46.06 -4.14 -3.19
C TRP A 17 -44.85 -4.96 -3.61
N ILE A 18 -44.90 -5.57 -4.79
CA ILE A 18 -43.77 -6.33 -5.36
C ILE A 18 -42.61 -5.40 -5.71
N LEU A 19 -42.86 -4.23 -6.28
CA LEU A 19 -41.84 -3.24 -6.56
C LEU A 19 -41.24 -2.63 -5.29
N LEU A 20 -42.03 -2.40 -4.25
CA LEU A 20 -41.55 -1.98 -2.93
C LEU A 20 -40.70 -3.07 -2.27
N ALA A 21 -41.08 -4.32 -2.38
CA ALA A 21 -40.31 -5.43 -1.86
C ALA A 21 -38.98 -5.64 -2.62
N LEU A 22 -38.96 -5.47 -3.95
CA LEU A 22 -37.72 -5.49 -4.74
C LEU A 22 -36.79 -4.30 -4.42
N PHE A 23 -37.34 -3.13 -4.13
CA PHE A 23 -36.55 -1.96 -3.79
C PHE A 23 -35.86 -2.10 -2.42
N THR A 24 -36.47 -2.80 -1.46
CA THR A 24 -35.85 -3.06 -0.15
C THR A 24 -34.72 -4.09 -0.21
N ILE A 25 -34.66 -4.95 -1.23
CA ILE A 25 -33.57 -5.93 -1.39
C ILE A 25 -32.31 -5.29 -1.97
N CYS A 26 -32.42 -4.18 -2.71
CA CYS A 26 -31.27 -3.51 -3.33
C CYS A 26 -30.39 -2.67 -2.38
N ILE A 27 -30.83 -2.38 -1.15
CA ILE A 27 -30.03 -1.58 -0.22
C ILE A 27 -29.20 -2.39 0.78
N CYS A 28 -29.20 -3.72 0.68
CA CYS A 28 -28.39 -4.59 1.57
C CYS A 28 -27.15 -5.17 0.89
N SER A 29 -26.66 -4.61 -0.23
CA SER A 29 -25.46 -5.12 -0.90
C SER A 29 -24.37 -4.07 -1.05
N CYS A 30 -24.17 -3.22 -0.04
CA CYS A 30 -22.87 -2.64 0.26
C CYS A 30 -22.45 -3.25 1.60
N LYS A 31 -21.94 -4.47 1.56
CA LYS A 31 -20.86 -4.83 2.44
C LYS A 31 -19.63 -4.16 1.86
N ASP A 32 -19.35 -2.96 2.31
CA ASP A 32 -17.98 -2.54 2.50
C ASP A 32 -17.44 -3.56 3.49
N ASP A 33 -16.72 -4.54 2.98
CA ASP A 33 -15.80 -5.34 3.76
C ASP A 33 -14.66 -4.42 4.21
N ASP A 34 -14.99 -3.37 4.94
CA ASP A 34 -14.13 -2.84 5.97
C ASP A 34 -14.07 -3.89 7.08
N ASN A 35 -13.46 -5.04 6.74
CA ASN A 35 -12.71 -5.78 7.69
C ASN A 35 -11.59 -4.82 8.12
N VAL A 36 -11.92 -3.88 8.99
CA VAL A 36 -11.00 -3.36 9.98
C VAL A 36 -10.67 -4.57 10.83
N GLU A 37 -9.82 -5.45 10.26
CA GLU A 37 -9.04 -6.33 11.09
C GLU A 37 -8.36 -5.37 12.06
N THR A 38 -8.76 -5.44 13.31
CA THR A 38 -7.99 -4.93 14.44
C THR A 38 -6.72 -5.75 14.43
N GLY A 39 -5.85 -5.41 13.46
CA GLY A 39 -4.70 -6.20 13.10
C GLY A 39 -3.55 -5.97 14.08
N ALA A 40 -3.83 -6.10 15.37
CA ALA A 40 -2.78 -6.26 16.35
C ALA A 40 -1.93 -7.49 15.98
N PHE A 41 -0.64 -7.41 16.20
CA PHE A 41 0.26 -8.54 16.04
C PHE A 41 -0.22 -9.71 16.91
N ASP A 42 -0.35 -10.88 16.31
CA ASP A 42 -0.73 -12.12 17.00
C ASP A 42 0.51 -13.04 17.11
N PRO A 43 1.07 -13.23 18.31
CA PRO A 43 2.27 -14.04 18.48
C PRO A 43 2.05 -15.53 18.18
N SER A 44 0.80 -15.98 18.06
CA SER A 44 0.48 -17.36 17.68
C SER A 44 0.52 -17.60 16.17
N LYS A 45 0.53 -16.54 15.35
CA LYS A 45 0.57 -16.60 13.89
C LYS A 45 1.95 -16.25 13.35
N PRO A 46 2.40 -16.90 12.28
CA PRO A 46 3.65 -16.51 11.64
C PRO A 46 3.54 -15.14 10.99
N VAL A 47 4.64 -14.38 10.98
CA VAL A 47 4.80 -13.20 10.13
C VAL A 47 5.24 -13.69 8.75
N ALA A 48 4.55 -13.29 7.70
CA ALA A 48 4.86 -13.73 6.34
C ALA A 48 4.81 -12.55 5.37
N ILE A 49 5.78 -12.51 4.44
CA ILE A 49 5.76 -11.61 3.28
C ILE A 49 5.22 -12.38 2.09
N SER A 50 4.14 -11.92 1.48
CA SER A 50 3.56 -12.52 0.29
C SER A 50 4.13 -11.93 -0.99
N ASP A 51 4.24 -10.59 -1.07
CA ASP A 51 4.75 -9.88 -2.23
C ASP A 51 5.21 -8.45 -1.86
N PHE A 52 5.80 -7.74 -2.82
CA PHE A 52 6.12 -6.33 -2.67
C PHE A 52 6.12 -5.62 -4.03
N THR A 53 5.90 -4.32 -4.01
CA THR A 53 5.89 -3.48 -5.23
C THR A 53 6.45 -2.09 -4.94
N PRO A 54 7.26 -1.50 -5.84
CA PRO A 54 7.81 -2.07 -7.07
C PRO A 54 8.91 -3.10 -6.82
N LYS A 55 9.28 -3.89 -7.84
CA LYS A 55 10.38 -4.88 -7.75
C LYS A 55 11.76 -4.24 -7.89
N GLU A 56 11.80 -3.01 -8.40
CA GLU A 56 13.04 -2.25 -8.65
C GLU A 56 12.84 -0.78 -8.31
N GLY A 57 13.90 -0.10 -7.98
CA GLY A 57 13.88 1.34 -7.70
C GLY A 57 15.13 1.84 -7.00
N GLY A 58 15.23 3.17 -6.91
CA GLY A 58 16.35 3.86 -6.28
C GLY A 58 16.05 4.37 -4.88
N ALA A 59 16.99 5.17 -4.36
CA ALA A 59 16.84 5.83 -3.06
C ALA A 59 15.52 6.62 -2.96
N TYR A 60 14.87 6.53 -1.80
CA TYR A 60 13.60 7.18 -1.47
C TYR A 60 12.41 6.76 -2.35
N GLN A 61 12.55 5.68 -3.13
CA GLN A 61 11.42 5.05 -3.80
C GLN A 61 10.44 4.53 -2.76
N LYS A 62 9.17 4.77 -3.00
CA LYS A 62 8.07 4.21 -2.21
C LYS A 62 8.00 2.71 -2.46
N LEU A 63 7.96 1.94 -1.40
CA LEU A 63 7.84 0.49 -1.43
C LEU A 63 6.67 0.06 -0.55
N LEU A 64 5.83 -0.78 -1.09
CA LEU A 64 4.71 -1.40 -0.41
C LEU A 64 4.96 -2.90 -0.33
N ILE A 65 4.99 -3.43 0.87
CA ILE A 65 5.24 -4.84 1.14
C ILE A 65 3.93 -5.43 1.66
N TYR A 66 3.44 -6.46 0.99
CA TYR A 66 2.24 -7.19 1.36
C TYR A 66 2.58 -8.44 2.14
N GLY A 67 1.71 -8.81 3.06
CA GLY A 67 1.91 -10.01 3.86
C GLY A 67 0.84 -10.16 4.94
N GLU A 68 1.21 -10.81 6.02
CA GLU A 68 0.31 -11.11 7.12
C GLU A 68 1.02 -10.91 8.45
N ASN A 69 0.21 -10.51 9.46
CA ASN A 69 0.59 -10.43 10.85
C ASN A 69 1.72 -9.42 11.16
N PHE A 70 1.77 -8.29 10.46
CA PHE A 70 2.75 -7.23 10.74
C PHE A 70 2.38 -6.35 11.95
N GLY A 71 1.13 -6.45 12.43
CA GLY A 71 0.61 -5.54 13.45
C GLY A 71 0.22 -4.17 12.88
N THR A 72 0.09 -3.18 13.76
CA THR A 72 -0.32 -1.81 13.39
C THR A 72 0.61 -0.73 13.94
N ASP A 73 1.61 -1.11 14.71
CA ASP A 73 2.54 -0.20 15.38
C ASP A 73 3.84 -0.06 14.59
N VAL A 74 4.05 1.11 13.99
CA VAL A 74 5.27 1.43 13.21
C VAL A 74 6.55 1.28 14.03
N SER A 75 6.49 1.55 15.34
CA SER A 75 7.67 1.49 16.21
C SER A 75 8.17 0.05 16.44
N LYS A 76 7.29 -0.93 16.25
CA LYS A 76 7.57 -2.35 16.44
C LYS A 76 8.04 -3.05 15.15
N VAL A 77 7.96 -2.40 13.99
CA VAL A 77 8.31 -2.99 12.71
C VAL A 77 9.55 -2.35 12.13
N LYS A 78 10.56 -3.17 11.87
CA LYS A 78 11.79 -2.79 11.19
C LYS A 78 11.86 -3.48 9.83
N VAL A 79 12.25 -2.73 8.81
CA VAL A 79 12.42 -3.24 7.44
C VAL A 79 13.86 -3.02 7.01
N LYS A 80 14.47 -4.04 6.44
CA LYS A 80 15.79 -3.94 5.77
C LYS A 80 15.63 -4.27 4.30
N ILE A 81 16.31 -3.50 3.46
CA ILE A 81 16.34 -3.68 2.01
C ILE A 81 17.80 -3.73 1.57
N GLY A 82 18.23 -4.87 1.02
CA GLY A 82 19.64 -5.07 0.65
C GLY A 82 20.61 -4.78 1.79
N GLY A 83 20.26 -5.19 3.01
CA GLY A 83 21.07 -5.04 4.22
C GLY A 83 21.03 -3.66 4.88
N LYS A 84 20.26 -2.70 4.36
CA LYS A 84 20.12 -1.34 4.93
C LYS A 84 18.73 -1.12 5.53
N ASP A 85 18.67 -0.41 6.66
CA ASP A 85 17.43 -0.09 7.33
C ASP A 85 16.61 0.90 6.50
N ALA A 86 15.37 0.54 6.22
CA ALA A 86 14.39 1.36 5.51
C ALA A 86 13.61 2.25 6.48
N ILE A 87 13.08 3.37 5.97
CA ILE A 87 12.22 4.25 6.75
C ILE A 87 10.78 3.75 6.64
N VAL A 88 10.26 3.16 7.70
CA VAL A 88 8.87 2.69 7.77
C VAL A 88 7.95 3.88 8.04
N ILE A 89 6.92 4.04 7.21
CA ILE A 89 5.97 5.16 7.28
C ILE A 89 4.63 4.72 7.87
N ASN A 90 4.15 3.55 7.45
CA ASN A 90 2.87 3.03 7.89
C ASN A 90 2.89 1.51 7.93
N VAL A 91 2.20 0.95 8.92
CA VAL A 91 2.06 -0.49 9.10
C VAL A 91 0.58 -0.82 9.29
N LYS A 92 0.13 -1.81 8.58
CA LYS A 92 -1.14 -2.50 8.77
C LYS A 92 -0.87 -4.00 8.86
N SER A 93 -1.79 -4.75 9.43
CA SER A 93 -1.61 -6.20 9.58
C SER A 93 -1.25 -6.91 8.26
N THR A 94 -1.71 -6.38 7.14
CA THR A 94 -1.57 -6.97 5.80
C THR A 94 -0.58 -6.26 4.89
N TYR A 95 -0.05 -5.11 5.27
CA TYR A 95 0.97 -4.40 4.50
C TYR A 95 1.84 -3.47 5.33
N VAL A 96 3.07 -3.26 4.84
CA VAL A 96 4.03 -2.27 5.35
C VAL A 96 4.38 -1.31 4.22
N TYR A 97 4.30 -0.01 4.51
CA TYR A 97 4.69 1.06 3.61
C TYR A 97 5.98 1.72 4.08
N CYS A 98 7.00 1.71 3.25
CA CYS A 98 8.32 2.24 3.59
C CYS A 98 8.99 2.94 2.40
N PHE A 99 10.11 3.63 2.67
CA PHE A 99 11.00 4.17 1.65
C PHE A 99 12.28 3.34 1.57
N VAL A 100 12.72 3.09 0.33
CA VAL A 100 14.01 2.46 0.04
C VAL A 100 15.13 3.36 0.55
N PRO A 101 16.06 2.86 1.38
CA PRO A 101 17.14 3.67 1.92
C PRO A 101 18.16 4.07 0.85
N SER A 102 18.83 5.20 1.05
CA SER A 102 19.94 5.58 0.20
C SER A 102 21.14 4.65 0.41
N GLY A 103 21.80 4.28 -0.68
CA GLY A 103 22.96 3.39 -0.63
C GLY A 103 22.64 1.95 -0.23
N ALA A 104 21.40 1.51 -0.42
CA ALA A 104 21.06 0.10 -0.38
C ALA A 104 21.73 -0.66 -1.55
N PHE A 105 21.72 -1.95 -1.46
CA PHE A 105 22.13 -2.85 -2.54
C PHE A 105 20.91 -3.63 -3.02
N SER A 106 21.01 -4.17 -4.24
CA SER A 106 20.07 -5.18 -4.67
C SER A 106 20.17 -6.39 -3.75
N GLY A 107 19.04 -6.90 -3.28
CA GLY A 107 19.05 -7.97 -2.31
C GLY A 107 17.68 -8.25 -1.72
N GLU A 108 17.67 -8.99 -0.65
CA GLU A 108 16.48 -9.43 0.06
C GLU A 108 15.82 -8.28 0.83
N ILE A 109 14.52 -8.41 1.01
CA ILE A 109 13.73 -7.58 1.92
C ILE A 109 13.44 -8.39 3.17
N GLU A 110 13.88 -7.88 4.31
CA GLU A 110 13.65 -8.48 5.61
C GLU A 110 12.69 -7.59 6.41
N ILE A 111 11.71 -8.21 7.07
CA ILE A 111 10.85 -7.54 8.05
C ILE A 111 11.06 -8.20 9.40
N THR A 112 11.32 -7.39 10.40
CA THR A 112 11.39 -7.80 11.80
C THR A 112 10.28 -7.12 12.58
N VAL A 113 9.40 -7.91 13.19
CA VAL A 113 8.37 -7.45 14.12
C VAL A 113 8.84 -7.73 15.53
N VAL A 114 8.89 -6.70 16.38
CA VAL A 114 9.35 -6.78 17.77
C VAL A 114 8.16 -6.67 18.71
N GLU A 115 7.93 -7.67 19.53
CA GLU A 115 6.91 -7.67 20.55
C GLU A 115 7.50 -8.03 21.91
N GLY A 116 7.66 -7.03 22.78
CA GLY A 116 8.35 -7.18 24.05
C GLY A 116 9.81 -7.59 23.88
N GLU A 117 10.18 -8.73 24.43
CA GLU A 117 11.54 -9.31 24.30
C GLU A 117 11.69 -10.22 23.07
N ASN A 118 10.60 -10.49 22.36
CA ASN A 118 10.60 -11.37 21.19
C ASN A 118 10.70 -10.56 19.91
N ALA A 119 11.51 -11.05 18.97
CA ALA A 119 11.63 -10.49 17.63
C ALA A 119 11.43 -11.62 16.60
N VAL A 120 10.50 -11.44 15.70
CA VAL A 120 10.23 -12.38 14.60
C VAL A 120 10.68 -11.72 13.31
N THR A 121 11.60 -12.38 12.59
CA THR A 121 12.11 -11.90 11.29
C THR A 121 11.63 -12.82 10.18
N THR A 122 11.19 -12.21 9.09
CA THR A 122 10.81 -12.90 7.85
C THR A 122 11.46 -12.23 6.66
N THR A 123 11.72 -13.01 5.61
CA THR A 123 12.41 -12.55 4.40
C THR A 123 11.51 -12.80 3.19
N ALA A 124 11.50 -11.86 2.25
CA ALA A 124 10.76 -12.01 0.99
C ALA A 124 11.38 -13.10 0.11
N SER A 125 10.56 -13.86 -0.60
CA SER A 125 11.00 -14.92 -1.52
C SER A 125 11.69 -14.40 -2.78
N THR A 126 11.51 -13.11 -3.11
CA THR A 126 12.10 -12.43 -4.25
C THR A 126 12.99 -11.29 -3.81
N THR A 127 14.01 -10.98 -4.59
CA THR A 127 14.97 -9.90 -4.31
C THR A 127 14.49 -8.59 -4.93
N PHE A 128 14.82 -7.48 -4.24
CA PHE A 128 14.63 -6.12 -4.73
C PHE A 128 15.82 -5.69 -5.57
N SER A 129 15.61 -5.12 -6.76
CA SER A 129 16.66 -4.58 -7.62
C SER A 129 16.89 -3.10 -7.31
N TYR A 130 18.04 -2.78 -6.72
CA TYR A 130 18.38 -1.39 -6.38
C TYR A 130 19.05 -0.67 -7.55
N GLU A 131 18.42 0.41 -8.02
CA GLU A 131 18.94 1.26 -9.08
C GLU A 131 19.65 2.50 -8.52
N LYS A 132 20.95 2.62 -8.79
CA LYS A 132 21.69 3.84 -8.50
C LYS A 132 21.43 4.87 -9.61
N LYS A 133 20.59 5.86 -9.36
CA LYS A 133 20.52 7.04 -10.23
C LYS A 133 21.70 7.96 -9.91
N MET A 134 22.67 8.02 -10.82
CA MET A 134 23.66 9.09 -10.78
C MET A 134 22.99 10.38 -11.28
N VAL A 135 22.72 11.31 -10.38
CA VAL A 135 22.36 12.67 -10.78
C VAL A 135 23.66 13.41 -11.04
N VAL A 136 24.03 13.54 -12.30
CA VAL A 136 25.11 14.44 -12.70
C VAL A 136 24.56 15.86 -12.63
N GLY A 137 24.73 16.53 -11.50
CA GLY A 137 24.50 17.95 -11.41
C GLY A 137 25.63 18.70 -12.12
N THR A 138 25.30 19.55 -13.08
CA THR A 138 26.25 20.51 -13.60
C THR A 138 26.52 21.50 -12.45
N LEU A 139 27.68 21.39 -11.81
CA LEU A 139 28.18 22.49 -11.00
C LEU A 139 28.29 23.69 -11.98
N CYS A 140 27.48 24.73 -11.76
CA CYS A 140 27.55 25.96 -12.49
C CYS A 140 28.99 26.48 -12.45
N GLY A 141 29.72 26.28 -13.55
CA GLY A 141 30.95 27.03 -13.78
C GLY A 141 30.56 28.49 -13.97
N TYR A 142 30.96 29.33 -13.05
CA TYR A 142 30.89 30.76 -13.22
C TYR A 142 31.80 31.11 -14.40
N ARG A 143 31.20 31.32 -15.58
CA ARG A 143 31.91 31.83 -16.75
C ARG A 143 32.18 33.31 -16.47
N ASN A 144 33.37 33.63 -15.97
CA ASN A 144 33.88 34.97 -15.91
C ASN A 144 34.11 35.46 -17.36
N ASN A 145 33.12 36.11 -17.94
CA ASN A 145 33.31 36.90 -19.15
C ASN A 145 34.18 38.14 -18.81
N ARG A 146 35.49 37.96 -18.78
CA ARG A 146 36.45 39.05 -18.62
C ARG A 146 37.46 39.04 -19.75
N ASP A 147 36.98 38.81 -20.97
CA ASP A 147 37.86 38.84 -22.15
C ASP A 147 37.22 39.60 -23.31
N ASP A 148 36.79 40.85 -23.05
CA ASP A 148 36.51 41.79 -24.12
C ASP A 148 36.90 43.21 -23.66
N GLN A 149 38.19 43.41 -23.42
CA GLN A 149 38.78 44.72 -23.48
C GLN A 149 39.94 44.65 -24.47
N GLY A 150 39.59 45.03 -25.72
CA GLY A 150 40.49 45.06 -26.83
C GLY A 150 41.72 45.92 -26.56
N TRP A 151 42.85 45.48 -27.04
CA TRP A 151 44.06 46.22 -27.23
C TRP A 151 43.88 47.20 -28.39
N ARG A 152 44.02 48.51 -28.08
CA ARG A 152 44.40 49.50 -29.03
C ARG A 152 45.75 50.12 -28.57
#